data_63d2f7fb3ce2393d57fdd1acefb0fa24
#
_entry.id   63d2f7fb3ce2393d57fdd1acefb0fa24
#
_cell.length_a   1.000
_cell.length_b   1.000
_cell.length_c   1.000
_cell.angle_alpha   90.00
_cell.angle_beta   90.00
_cell.angle_gamma   90.00
#
_symmetry.space_group_name_H-M   'P 1'
#
loop_
_entity.id
_entity.type
_entity.pdbx_description
1 polymer ?
#
loop_
_entity_poly.entity_id
_entity_poly.type
_entity_poly.pdbx_seq_one_letter_code
_entity_poly.pdbx_strand_id
1 'polypeptide(L)'
;MLITLRNILDIAESKNMAVAAFNATSLEGIMAVIEAAEEENAPVILQFANAAHGKYVPLEKIGKIMVILADEAKVPVCVHLDHGNNFFEIKTALDIGFTGIMYDGSALPFKENVANTRYAAALADEYGASIEA
;
A
#
# COMPACT_ATOMS: atom_id res chain seq x y z
N MET A 1 8.42 -6.46 -9.21
CA MET A 1 9.14 -5.17 -9.24
C MET A 1 8.40 -4.18 -8.34
N LEU A 2 8.86 -4.07 -7.11
CA LEU A 2 8.25 -3.25 -6.07
C LEU A 2 8.57 -1.76 -6.27
N ILE A 3 7.55 -0.89 -6.34
CA ILE A 3 7.69 0.56 -6.50
C ILE A 3 6.76 1.33 -5.55
N THR A 4 7.01 2.63 -5.38
CA THR A 4 6.17 3.49 -4.53
C THR A 4 4.83 3.83 -5.19
N LEU A 5 3.85 4.26 -4.36
CA LEU A 5 2.57 4.75 -4.86
C LEU A 5 2.76 5.94 -5.83
N ARG A 6 3.67 6.87 -5.51
CA ARG A 6 4.01 7.99 -6.40
C ARG A 6 4.46 7.50 -7.77
N ASN A 7 5.42 6.59 -7.81
CA ASN A 7 5.98 6.09 -9.07
C ASN A 7 4.94 5.36 -9.93
N ILE A 8 4.02 4.60 -9.29
CA ILE A 8 2.96 3.90 -10.04
C ILE A 8 1.93 4.89 -10.61
N LEU A 9 1.64 5.97 -9.88
CA LEU A 9 0.75 7.03 -10.36
C LEU A 9 1.40 7.86 -11.48
N ASP A 10 2.71 8.13 -11.42
CA ASP A 10 3.45 8.78 -12.51
C ASP A 10 3.40 7.95 -13.81
N ILE A 11 3.48 6.60 -13.70
CA ILE A 11 3.28 5.69 -14.84
C ILE A 11 1.85 5.82 -15.40
N ALA A 12 0.85 5.81 -14.52
CA ALA A 12 -0.55 5.92 -14.89
C ALA A 12 -0.85 7.24 -15.63
N GLU A 13 -0.36 8.35 -15.09
CA GLU A 13 -0.52 9.67 -15.70
C GLU A 13 0.14 9.74 -17.08
N SER A 14 1.38 9.25 -17.19
CA SER A 14 2.11 9.24 -18.48
C SER A 14 1.41 8.43 -19.58
N LYS A 15 0.64 7.42 -19.19
CA LYS A 15 -0.11 6.54 -20.11
C LYS A 15 -1.59 6.90 -20.22
N ASN A 16 -2.04 7.94 -19.51
CA ASN A 16 -3.46 8.35 -19.42
C ASN A 16 -4.39 7.18 -19.06
N MET A 17 -4.01 6.42 -18.02
CA MET A 17 -4.74 5.25 -17.54
C MET A 17 -4.99 5.32 -16.03
N ALA A 18 -5.98 4.60 -15.54
CA ALA A 18 -6.14 4.33 -14.12
C ALA A 18 -5.34 3.08 -13.71
N VAL A 19 -4.90 3.01 -12.45
CA VAL A 19 -4.31 1.80 -11.87
C VAL A 19 -5.33 1.16 -10.95
N ALA A 20 -5.52 -0.15 -11.09
CA ALA A 20 -6.38 -0.91 -10.21
C ALA A 20 -5.69 -1.12 -8.84
N ALA A 21 -6.48 -1.01 -7.77
CA ALA A 21 -6.07 -1.28 -6.40
C ALA A 21 -6.93 -2.40 -5.81
N PHE A 22 -6.30 -3.51 -5.43
CA PHE A 22 -6.99 -4.70 -4.96
C PHE A 22 -6.61 -5.05 -3.53
N ASN A 23 -7.59 -5.17 -2.66
CA ASN A 23 -7.40 -5.75 -1.33
C ASN A 23 -7.21 -7.27 -1.46
N ALA A 24 -6.06 -7.78 -0.99
CA ALA A 24 -5.74 -9.20 -0.99
C ALA A 24 -5.33 -9.66 0.42
N THR A 25 -5.98 -10.70 0.92
CA THR A 25 -5.85 -11.18 2.30
C THR A 25 -5.46 -12.65 2.41
N SER A 26 -5.19 -13.30 1.29
CA SER A 26 -4.70 -14.68 1.23
C SER A 26 -3.58 -14.79 0.21
N LEU A 27 -2.77 -15.83 0.33
CA LEU A 27 -1.68 -16.10 -0.62
C LEU A 27 -2.22 -16.25 -2.05
N GLU A 28 -3.31 -16.98 -2.22
CA GLU A 28 -3.93 -17.21 -3.52
C GLU A 28 -4.47 -15.92 -4.14
N GLY A 29 -5.06 -15.04 -3.30
CA GLY A 29 -5.55 -13.74 -3.74
C GLY A 29 -4.41 -12.82 -4.19
N ILE A 30 -3.29 -12.79 -3.45
CA ILE A 30 -2.10 -12.02 -3.81
C ILE A 30 -1.53 -12.52 -5.15
N MET A 31 -1.36 -13.84 -5.29
CA MET A 31 -0.84 -14.45 -6.52
C MET A 31 -1.76 -14.14 -7.70
N ALA A 32 -3.07 -14.30 -7.55
CA ALA A 32 -4.03 -14.03 -8.62
C ALA A 32 -4.00 -12.59 -9.11
N VAL A 33 -3.86 -11.61 -8.20
CA VAL A 33 -3.73 -10.18 -8.56
C VAL A 33 -2.45 -9.93 -9.34
N ILE A 34 -1.32 -10.50 -8.90
CA ILE A 34 -0.03 -10.31 -9.55
C ILE A 34 -0.01 -11.03 -10.92
N GLU A 35 -0.48 -12.27 -11.00
CA GLU A 35 -0.57 -13.03 -12.26
C GLU A 35 -1.43 -12.29 -13.29
N ALA A 36 -2.61 -11.81 -12.90
CA ALA A 36 -3.47 -11.02 -13.80
C ALA A 36 -2.78 -9.73 -14.28
N ALA A 37 -2.07 -9.03 -13.38
CA ALA A 37 -1.31 -7.83 -13.75
C ALA A 37 -0.16 -8.14 -14.72
N GLU A 38 0.52 -9.28 -14.55
CA GLU A 38 1.58 -9.75 -15.47
C GLU A 38 0.99 -10.15 -16.83
N GLU A 39 -0.13 -10.85 -16.88
CA GLU A 39 -0.81 -11.22 -18.13
C GLU A 39 -1.24 -9.99 -18.92
N GLU A 40 -1.76 -8.96 -18.25
CA GLU A 40 -2.16 -7.70 -18.88
C GLU A 40 -0.99 -6.73 -19.09
N ASN A 41 0.21 -7.06 -18.65
CA ASN A 41 1.40 -6.18 -18.65
C ASN A 41 1.08 -4.79 -18.09
N ALA A 42 0.34 -4.75 -16.98
CA ALA A 42 -0.19 -3.54 -16.34
C ALA A 42 0.36 -3.34 -14.93
N PRO A 43 0.56 -2.10 -14.48
CA PRO A 43 0.89 -1.81 -13.08
C PRO A 43 -0.33 -2.09 -12.18
N VAL A 44 -0.07 -2.48 -10.92
CA VAL A 44 -1.13 -2.77 -9.95
C VAL A 44 -0.79 -2.29 -8.55
N ILE A 45 -1.79 -1.88 -7.78
CA ILE A 45 -1.68 -1.59 -6.35
C ILE A 45 -2.26 -2.78 -5.59
N LEU A 46 -1.43 -3.42 -4.79
CA LEU A 46 -1.81 -4.52 -3.91
C LEU A 46 -2.06 -3.95 -2.50
N GLN A 47 -3.31 -3.92 -2.07
CA GLN A 47 -3.74 -3.26 -0.83
C GLN A 47 -3.99 -4.24 0.32
N PHE A 48 -3.80 -3.75 1.54
CA PHE A 48 -4.24 -4.38 2.77
C PHE A 48 -4.91 -3.36 3.69
N ALA A 49 -6.20 -3.54 3.96
CA ALA A 49 -6.98 -2.73 4.90
C ALA A 49 -7.01 -3.40 6.28
N ASN A 50 -6.14 -2.98 7.21
CA ASN A 50 -6.01 -3.62 8.52
C ASN A 50 -7.30 -3.51 9.35
N ALA A 51 -8.01 -2.38 9.30
CA ALA A 51 -9.28 -2.19 9.99
C ALA A 51 -10.35 -3.22 9.57
N ALA A 52 -10.36 -3.64 8.31
CA ALA A 52 -11.32 -4.61 7.78
C ALA A 52 -10.86 -6.06 7.98
N HIS A 53 -9.59 -6.34 7.85
CA HIS A 53 -9.05 -7.70 7.68
C HIS A 53 -8.11 -8.14 8.82
N GLY A 54 -7.50 -7.21 9.54
CA GLY A 54 -6.43 -7.50 10.52
C GLY A 54 -6.81 -8.46 11.64
N LYS A 55 -8.08 -8.54 12.00
CA LYS A 55 -8.54 -9.50 13.01
C LYS A 55 -8.56 -10.96 12.50
N TYR A 56 -8.57 -11.17 11.19
CA TYR A 56 -8.57 -12.50 10.58
C TYR A 56 -7.18 -12.89 10.08
N VAL A 57 -6.46 -11.92 9.51
CA VAL A 57 -5.11 -12.11 8.96
C VAL A 57 -4.22 -10.99 9.49
N PRO A 58 -3.23 -11.27 10.35
CA PRO A 58 -2.32 -10.26 10.88
C PRO A 58 -1.49 -9.62 9.77
N LEU A 59 -1.42 -8.27 9.79
CA LEU A 59 -0.61 -7.47 8.87
C LEU A 59 0.85 -7.95 8.79
N GLU A 60 1.44 -8.27 9.95
CA GLU A 60 2.85 -8.69 10.04
C GLU A 60 3.15 -10.02 9.32
N LYS A 61 2.11 -10.81 9.04
CA LYS A 61 2.25 -12.08 8.33
C LYS A 61 1.99 -11.90 6.85
N ILE A 62 0.79 -11.41 6.50
CA ILE A 62 0.39 -11.30 5.11
C ILE A 62 1.20 -10.23 4.38
N GLY A 63 1.52 -9.13 5.04
CA GLY A 63 2.29 -8.03 4.46
C GLY A 63 3.68 -8.45 3.98
N LYS A 64 4.37 -9.32 4.71
CA LYS A 64 5.66 -9.87 4.26
C LYS A 64 5.53 -10.68 2.97
N ILE A 65 4.46 -11.45 2.84
CA ILE A 65 4.17 -12.23 1.63
C ILE A 65 3.88 -11.28 0.47
N MET A 66 3.08 -10.24 0.70
CA MET A 66 2.78 -9.22 -0.31
C MET A 66 4.05 -8.56 -0.85
N VAL A 67 4.96 -8.13 0.04
CA VAL A 67 6.22 -7.47 -0.33
C VAL A 67 7.12 -8.40 -1.14
N ILE A 68 7.29 -9.66 -0.70
CA ILE A 68 8.12 -10.64 -1.40
C ILE A 68 7.60 -10.88 -2.82
N LEU A 69 6.30 -11.19 -2.97
CA LEU A 69 5.71 -11.47 -4.26
C LEU A 69 5.66 -10.23 -5.18
N ALA A 70 5.43 -9.04 -4.61
CA ALA A 70 5.48 -7.80 -5.36
C ALA A 70 6.89 -7.49 -5.89
N ASP A 71 7.95 -7.79 -5.13
CA ASP A 71 9.32 -7.57 -5.58
C ASP A 71 9.71 -8.56 -6.70
N GLU A 72 9.25 -9.81 -6.63
CA GLU A 72 9.48 -10.83 -7.66
C GLU A 72 8.65 -10.61 -8.94
N ALA A 73 7.59 -9.80 -8.88
CA ALA A 73 6.71 -9.53 -10.01
C ALA A 73 7.45 -8.88 -11.20
N LYS A 74 7.03 -9.22 -12.42
CA LYS A 74 7.60 -8.69 -13.69
C LYS A 74 7.05 -7.32 -14.08
N VAL A 75 5.94 -6.91 -13.44
CA VAL A 75 5.29 -5.62 -13.63
C VAL A 75 5.47 -4.73 -12.40
N PRO A 76 5.26 -3.40 -12.52
CA PRO A 76 5.27 -2.50 -11.37
C PRO A 76 4.15 -2.83 -10.38
N VAL A 77 4.51 -3.04 -9.10
CA VAL A 77 3.56 -3.30 -8.00
C VAL A 77 3.85 -2.34 -6.86
N CYS A 78 2.83 -1.64 -6.37
CA CYS A 78 2.87 -0.91 -5.10
C CYS A 78 2.18 -1.76 -4.03
N VAL A 79 2.84 -1.99 -2.90
CA VAL A 79 2.19 -2.59 -1.73
C VAL A 79 1.75 -1.48 -0.80
N HIS A 80 0.45 -1.40 -0.53
CA HIS A 80 -0.20 -0.24 0.09
C HIS A 80 -1.00 -0.61 1.33
N LEU A 81 -0.78 0.13 2.43
CA LEU A 81 -1.65 0.08 3.61
C LEU A 81 -2.86 0.99 3.39
N ASP A 82 -4.03 0.40 3.28
CA ASP A 82 -5.31 1.07 3.10
C ASP A 82 -5.97 1.35 4.46
N HIS A 83 -6.42 2.58 4.69
CA HIS A 83 -7.05 3.04 5.92
C HIS A 83 -6.27 2.77 7.21
N GLY A 84 -4.98 3.12 7.25
CA GLY A 84 -4.18 3.12 8.48
C GLY A 84 -4.67 4.21 9.44
N ASN A 85 -5.27 3.81 10.57
CA ASN A 85 -5.89 4.74 11.51
C ASN A 85 -5.05 5.02 12.76
N ASN A 86 -3.89 4.42 12.89
CA ASN A 86 -2.94 4.66 13.98
C ASN A 86 -1.49 4.47 13.54
N PHE A 87 -0.57 5.15 14.23
CA PHE A 87 0.84 5.16 13.88
C PHE A 87 1.56 3.82 14.10
N PHE A 88 1.04 2.95 14.95
CA PHE A 88 1.58 1.62 15.15
C PHE A 88 1.39 0.76 13.90
N GLU A 89 0.20 0.77 13.30
CA GLU A 89 -0.08 0.07 12.04
C GLU A 89 0.77 0.62 10.89
N ILE A 90 0.81 1.95 10.76
CA ILE A 90 1.62 2.63 9.73
C ILE A 90 3.08 2.24 9.84
N LYS A 91 3.65 2.35 11.06
CA LYS A 91 5.04 1.97 11.28
C LYS A 91 5.27 0.48 11.02
N THR A 92 4.35 -0.39 11.42
CA THR A 92 4.43 -1.82 11.15
C THR A 92 4.46 -2.11 9.65
N ALA A 93 3.59 -1.47 8.85
CA ALA A 93 3.57 -1.61 7.40
C ALA A 93 4.89 -1.15 6.77
N LEU A 94 5.41 0.02 7.19
CA LEU A 94 6.68 0.55 6.72
C LEU A 94 7.87 -0.36 7.10
N ASP A 95 7.92 -0.87 8.34
CA ASP A 95 8.95 -1.81 8.80
C ASP A 95 8.94 -3.13 8.00
N ILE A 96 7.78 -3.54 7.48
CA ILE A 96 7.64 -4.72 6.62
C ILE A 96 8.16 -4.44 5.20
N GLY A 97 8.14 -3.19 4.74
CA GLY A 97 8.56 -2.77 3.41
C GLY A 97 7.39 -2.35 2.49
N PHE A 98 6.25 -1.95 3.04
CA PHE A 98 5.19 -1.33 2.25
C PHE A 98 5.70 -0.05 1.61
N THR A 99 5.36 0.16 0.34
CA THR A 99 5.83 1.29 -0.46
C THR A 99 4.80 2.40 -0.63
N GLY A 100 3.61 2.18 -0.13
CA GLY A 100 2.53 3.15 0.00
C GLY A 100 1.78 2.96 1.31
N ILE A 101 1.35 4.05 1.91
CA ILE A 101 0.48 4.04 3.09
C ILE A 101 -0.60 5.10 2.94
N MET A 102 -1.77 4.86 3.54
CA MET A 102 -2.79 5.88 3.78
C MET A 102 -2.91 6.14 5.28
N TYR A 103 -2.84 7.41 5.69
CA TYR A 103 -3.25 7.82 7.02
C TYR A 103 -4.71 8.26 7.00
N ASP A 104 -5.60 7.51 7.66
CA ASP A 104 -7.02 7.86 7.75
C ASP A 104 -7.34 8.64 9.03
N GLY A 105 -7.27 9.96 8.94
CA GLY A 105 -7.70 10.89 9.98
C GLY A 105 -9.10 11.48 9.75
N SER A 106 -9.91 10.92 8.87
CA SER A 106 -11.19 11.48 8.43
C SER A 106 -12.21 11.68 9.57
N ALA A 107 -12.12 10.89 10.64
CA ALA A 107 -12.97 11.03 11.83
C ALA A 107 -12.48 12.08 12.84
N LEU A 108 -11.30 12.67 12.63
CA LEU A 108 -10.67 13.63 13.55
C LEU A 108 -11.04 15.07 13.20
N PRO A 109 -10.94 16.02 14.16
CA PRO A 109 -11.00 17.44 13.86
C PRO A 109 -9.91 17.83 12.85
N PHE A 110 -10.21 18.73 11.91
CA PHE A 110 -9.33 19.13 10.81
C PHE A 110 -7.88 19.43 11.24
N LYS A 111 -7.69 20.21 12.32
CA LYS A 111 -6.34 20.56 12.80
C LYS A 111 -5.55 19.36 13.28
N GLU A 112 -6.21 18.41 13.91
CA GLU A 112 -5.61 17.18 14.39
C GLU A 112 -5.26 16.26 13.22
N ASN A 113 -6.19 16.10 12.27
CA ASN A 113 -5.93 15.36 11.03
C ASN A 113 -4.69 15.91 10.30
N VAL A 114 -4.62 17.23 10.10
CA VAL A 114 -3.45 17.88 9.45
C VAL A 114 -2.15 17.61 10.21
N ALA A 115 -2.15 17.70 11.54
CA ALA A 115 -0.95 17.46 12.34
C ALA A 115 -0.48 15.99 12.24
N ASN A 116 -1.42 15.06 12.32
CA ASN A 116 -1.15 13.63 12.24
C ASN A 116 -0.71 13.20 10.82
N THR A 117 -1.35 13.74 9.78
CA THR A 117 -0.94 13.53 8.40
C THR A 117 0.48 14.00 8.13
N ARG A 118 0.88 15.17 8.68
CA ARG A 118 2.27 15.64 8.57
C ARG A 118 3.25 14.70 9.24
N TYR A 119 2.91 14.16 10.39
CA TYR A 119 3.75 13.18 11.07
C TYR A 119 3.87 11.88 10.28
N ALA A 120 2.73 11.36 9.76
CA ALA A 120 2.73 10.18 8.92
C ALA A 120 3.54 10.38 7.62
N ALA A 121 3.48 11.59 7.02
CA ALA A 121 4.27 11.94 5.85
C ALA A 121 5.77 11.93 6.14
N ALA A 122 6.19 12.56 7.24
CA ALA A 122 7.59 12.53 7.64
C ALA A 122 8.09 11.10 7.89
N LEU A 123 7.26 10.27 8.51
CA LEU A 123 7.59 8.86 8.75
C LEU A 123 7.70 8.08 7.42
N ALA A 124 6.76 8.28 6.48
CA ALA A 124 6.85 7.65 5.16
C ALA A 124 8.11 8.04 4.38
N ASP A 125 8.50 9.32 4.46
CA ASP A 125 9.73 9.84 3.83
C ASP A 125 11.00 9.14 4.38
N GLU A 126 11.06 8.86 5.68
CA GLU A 126 12.19 8.14 6.31
C GLU A 126 12.36 6.72 5.74
N TYR A 127 11.27 6.10 5.30
CA TYR A 127 11.26 4.75 4.70
C TYR A 127 11.30 4.77 3.16
N GLY A 128 11.30 5.94 2.53
CA GLY A 128 11.21 6.07 1.08
C GLY A 128 9.86 5.62 0.49
N ALA A 129 8.81 5.62 1.31
CA ALA A 129 7.46 5.27 0.90
C ALA A 129 6.64 6.52 0.53
N SER A 130 5.53 6.33 -0.16
CA SER A 130 4.56 7.39 -0.46
C SER A 130 3.41 7.39 0.55
N ILE A 131 2.76 8.54 0.73
CA ILE A 131 1.58 8.67 1.57
C ILE A 131 0.37 9.19 0.79
N GLU A 132 -0.78 8.66 1.15
CA GLU A 132 -2.13 9.13 0.84
C GLU A 132 -2.82 9.57 2.15
N ALA A 133 -3.70 10.60 2.12
CA ALA A 133 -4.48 11.07 3.28
C ALA A 133 -5.80 11.72 2.85
#